data_780f1d8b2c8f03a51af834814d045c03
#
_entry.id   780f1d8b2c8f03a51af834814d045c03
#
_cell.length_a   1.000
_cell.length_b   1.000
_cell.length_c   1.000
_cell.angle_alpha   90.00
_cell.angle_beta   90.00
_cell.angle_gamma   90.00
#
_symmetry.space_group_name_H-M   'P 1'
#
loop_
_entity.id
_entity.type
_entity.pdbx_description
1 polymer ?
#
loop_
_entity_poly.entity_id
_entity_poly.type
_entity_poly.pdbx_seq_one_letter_code
_entity_poly.pdbx_strand_id
1 'polypeptide(L)'
;MIFYEAPHKLTSTLRDMAEAFGSDRRIVLAREITKRHEEYLRTTLSGALLHFSETAPKGEFVLIIDGADRETIQKKHQEALPDAETVILDYIAKGLKGKEISRLAADTLGISKNEAYELYLRLKAEQ
;
A
#
# COMPACT_ATOMS: atom_id res chain seq x y z
N MET A 1 9.52 8.79 -4.67
CA MET A 1 9.36 9.90 -3.68
C MET A 1 10.74 10.30 -3.17
N ILE A 2 10.96 11.60 -2.97
CA ILE A 2 12.24 12.14 -2.51
C ILE A 2 11.99 13.01 -1.28
N PHE A 3 12.76 12.80 -0.22
CA PHE A 3 12.67 13.53 1.03
C PHE A 3 14.06 14.00 1.48
N TYR A 4 14.12 15.16 2.10
CA TYR A 4 15.29 15.64 2.80
C TYR A 4 15.13 15.43 4.30
N GLU A 5 16.17 14.95 4.97
CA GLU A 5 16.07 14.68 6.40
C GLU A 5 17.35 15.00 7.15
N ALA A 6 17.18 15.55 8.35
CA ALA A 6 18.27 15.80 9.28
C ALA A 6 18.67 14.52 10.03
N PRO A 7 19.95 14.36 10.44
CA PRO A 7 20.43 13.13 11.06
C PRO A 7 19.68 12.77 12.35
N HIS A 8 19.31 13.75 13.16
CA HIS A 8 18.61 13.52 14.43
C HIS A 8 17.15 13.07 14.27
N LYS A 9 16.56 13.25 13.09
CA LYS A 9 15.18 12.80 12.76
C LYS A 9 15.15 11.55 11.88
N LEU A 10 16.27 11.15 11.32
CA LEU A 10 16.34 10.10 10.30
C LEU A 10 15.71 8.78 10.76
N THR A 11 16.08 8.28 11.92
CA THR A 11 15.57 6.99 12.43
C THR A 11 14.07 7.00 12.67
N SER A 12 13.56 8.09 13.24
CA SER A 12 12.11 8.28 13.43
C SER A 12 11.37 8.31 12.09
N THR A 13 11.87 9.07 11.14
CA THR A 13 11.30 9.17 9.79
C THR A 13 11.31 7.83 9.06
N LEU A 14 12.41 7.07 9.12
CA LEU A 14 12.49 5.73 8.52
C LEU A 14 11.48 4.75 9.16
N ARG A 15 11.23 4.86 10.44
CA ARG A 15 10.23 4.04 11.14
C ARG A 15 8.82 4.37 10.66
N ASP A 16 8.47 5.66 10.59
CA ASP A 16 7.17 6.11 10.08
C ASP A 16 6.97 5.70 8.62
N MET A 17 8.02 5.78 7.80
CA MET A 17 7.98 5.31 6.41
C MET A 17 7.79 3.79 6.30
N ALA A 18 8.45 3.00 7.15
CA ALA A 18 8.29 1.55 7.17
C ALA A 18 6.87 1.14 7.56
N GLU A 19 6.26 1.86 8.48
CA GLU A 19 4.86 1.66 8.87
C GLU A 19 3.89 2.04 7.73
N ALA A 20 4.11 3.17 7.08
CA ALA A 20 3.24 3.68 6.01
C ALA A 20 3.39 2.93 4.68
N PHE A 21 4.61 2.57 4.28
CA PHE A 21 4.93 2.03 2.96
C PHE A 21 5.28 0.54 2.95
N GLY A 22 5.50 -0.05 4.11
CA GLY A 22 5.98 -1.42 4.28
C GLY A 22 7.50 -1.50 4.44
N SER A 23 7.94 -2.40 5.32
CA SER A 23 9.36 -2.57 5.70
C SER A 23 10.25 -3.02 4.55
N ASP A 24 9.69 -3.71 3.55
CA ASP A 24 10.41 -4.23 2.39
C ASP A 24 10.56 -3.21 1.24
N ARG A 25 10.00 -2.02 1.40
CA ARG A 25 10.10 -0.96 0.40
C ARG A 25 11.56 -0.57 0.20
N ARG A 26 12.02 -0.55 -1.05
CA ARG A 26 13.38 -0.15 -1.39
C ARG A 26 13.59 1.33 -1.20
N ILE A 27 14.75 1.68 -0.66
CA ILE A 27 15.19 3.04 -0.40
C ILE A 27 16.65 3.21 -0.77
N VAL A 28 16.99 4.38 -1.27
CA VAL A 28 18.36 4.85 -1.38
C VAL A 28 18.52 6.05 -0.44
N LEU A 29 19.47 5.95 0.47
CA LEU A 29 19.86 7.07 1.33
C LEU A 29 21.15 7.67 0.75
N ALA A 30 21.06 8.89 0.27
CA ALA A 30 22.20 9.66 -0.18
C ALA A 30 22.61 10.61 0.93
N ARG A 31 23.86 10.48 1.37
CA ARG A 31 24.43 11.27 2.44
C ARG A 31 25.45 12.25 1.88
N GLU A 32 25.39 13.49 2.33
CA GLU A 32 26.37 14.53 1.99
C GLU A 32 26.57 14.69 0.46
N ILE A 33 25.46 14.71 -0.31
CA ILE A 33 25.49 14.87 -1.77
C ILE A 33 26.27 16.12 -2.15
N THR A 34 27.12 16.00 -3.18
CA THR A 34 28.02 17.04 -3.70
C THR A 34 29.13 17.48 -2.75
N LYS A 35 29.25 16.84 -1.60
CA LYS A 35 30.30 17.10 -0.62
C LYS A 35 31.41 16.02 -0.68
N ARG A 36 32.53 16.27 0.03
CA ARG A 36 33.70 15.40 0.02
C ARG A 36 33.42 13.96 0.51
N HIS A 37 32.47 13.76 1.41
CA HIS A 37 32.10 12.48 2.02
C HIS A 37 30.76 11.99 1.54
N GLU A 38 30.48 12.15 0.25
CA GLU A 38 29.26 11.63 -0.39
C GLU A 38 29.21 10.10 -0.32
N GLU A 39 28.09 9.59 0.18
CA GLU A 39 27.83 8.16 0.33
C GLU A 39 26.40 7.81 -0.10
N TYR A 40 26.22 6.60 -0.64
CA TYR A 40 24.93 6.05 -1.00
C TYR A 40 24.73 4.70 -0.33
N LEU A 41 23.62 4.54 0.38
CA LEU A 41 23.17 3.27 0.94
C LEU A 41 21.90 2.82 0.20
N ARG A 42 21.99 1.72 -0.53
CA ARG A 42 20.88 1.09 -1.25
C ARG A 42 20.42 -0.12 -0.47
N THR A 43 19.19 -0.06 0.05
CA THR A 43 18.64 -1.09 0.92
C THR A 43 17.11 -1.04 0.94
N THR A 44 16.48 -1.72 1.90
CA THR A 44 15.07 -1.60 2.26
C THR A 44 14.88 -0.71 3.48
N LEU A 45 13.64 -0.31 3.78
CA LEU A 45 13.36 0.47 4.98
C LEU A 45 13.77 -0.28 6.27
N SER A 46 13.52 -1.59 6.34
CA SER A 46 13.99 -2.43 7.45
C SER A 46 15.51 -2.52 7.51
N GLY A 47 16.17 -2.66 6.36
CA GLY A 47 17.64 -2.67 6.28
C GLY A 47 18.27 -1.34 6.72
N ALA A 48 17.67 -0.21 6.37
CA ALA A 48 18.12 1.11 6.82
C ALA A 48 17.94 1.28 8.33
N LEU A 49 16.82 0.85 8.89
CA LEU A 49 16.59 0.87 10.34
C LEU A 49 17.60 0.03 11.10
N LEU A 50 17.92 -1.16 10.59
CA LEU A 50 18.96 -2.02 11.18
C LEU A 50 20.34 -1.35 11.12
N HIS A 51 20.70 -0.78 9.98
CA HIS A 51 21.98 -0.08 9.80
C HIS A 51 22.13 1.06 10.81
N PHE A 52 21.12 1.91 10.98
CA PHE A 52 21.17 3.04 11.91
C PHE A 52 20.84 2.67 13.38
N SER A 53 20.51 1.43 13.67
CA SER A 53 20.50 0.91 15.05
C SER A 53 21.92 0.64 15.56
N GLU A 54 22.86 0.35 14.66
CA GLU A 54 24.25 0.05 14.97
C GLU A 54 25.20 1.24 14.74
N THR A 55 24.82 2.13 13.82
CA THR A 55 25.63 3.30 13.41
C THR A 55 24.80 4.57 13.53
N ALA A 56 25.26 5.53 14.31
CA ALA A 56 24.59 6.81 14.46
C ALA A 56 24.60 7.59 13.13
N PRO A 57 23.44 8.13 12.68
CA PRO A 57 23.38 8.92 11.46
C PRO A 57 24.11 10.26 11.63
N LYS A 58 24.92 10.63 10.63
CA LYS A 58 25.68 11.88 10.58
C LYS A 58 25.54 12.53 9.23
N GLY A 59 25.49 13.86 9.20
CA GLY A 59 25.39 14.65 7.99
C GLY A 59 23.95 14.81 7.48
N GLU A 60 23.81 15.34 6.29
CA GLU A 60 22.51 15.57 5.64
C GLU A 60 22.14 14.39 4.74
N PHE A 61 20.88 14.00 4.79
CA PHE A 61 20.34 12.87 4.02
C PHE A 61 19.31 13.30 3.00
N VAL A 62 19.39 12.70 1.82
CA VAL A 62 18.32 12.66 0.84
C VAL A 62 17.82 11.22 0.74
N LEU A 63 16.52 11.02 0.95
CA LEU A 63 15.87 9.73 0.92
C LEU A 63 15.12 9.58 -0.41
N ILE A 64 15.47 8.55 -1.18
CA ILE A 64 14.81 8.24 -2.44
C ILE A 64 14.10 6.90 -2.27
N ILE A 65 12.77 6.93 -2.26
CA ILE A 65 11.95 5.75 -1.99
C ILE A 65 11.26 5.32 -3.28
N ASP A 66 11.34 4.03 -3.57
CA ASP A 66 10.61 3.43 -4.68
C ASP A 66 9.10 3.64 -4.54
N GLY A 67 8.43 3.82 -5.67
CA GLY A 67 6.98 3.79 -5.73
C GLY A 67 6.44 2.40 -5.36
N ALA A 68 5.17 2.35 -5.01
CA ALA A 68 4.50 1.06 -4.85
C ALA A 68 4.34 0.39 -6.22
N ASP A 69 4.59 -0.91 -6.28
CA ASP A 69 4.31 -1.69 -7.46
C ASP A 69 2.79 -1.75 -7.69
N ARG A 70 2.38 -1.58 -8.96
CA ARG A 70 0.95 -1.61 -9.33
C ARG A 70 0.28 -2.93 -8.95
N GLU A 71 0.97 -4.04 -9.08
CA GLU A 71 0.47 -5.36 -8.66
C GLU A 71 0.24 -5.43 -7.15
N THR A 72 1.15 -4.86 -6.37
CA THR A 72 1.04 -4.82 -4.90
C THR A 72 -0.10 -3.92 -4.45
N ILE A 73 -0.33 -2.79 -5.15
CA ILE A 73 -1.48 -1.91 -4.87
C ILE A 73 -2.79 -2.62 -5.18
N GLN A 74 -2.87 -3.31 -6.32
CA GLN A 74 -4.06 -4.06 -6.71
C GLN A 74 -4.35 -5.22 -5.76
N LYS A 75 -3.33 -5.99 -5.34
CA LYS A 75 -3.48 -7.06 -4.34
C LYS A 75 -3.96 -6.53 -2.99
N LYS A 76 -3.37 -5.47 -2.48
CA LYS A 76 -3.82 -4.83 -1.23
C LYS A 76 -5.24 -4.26 -1.33
N HIS A 77 -5.63 -3.76 -2.49
CA HIS A 77 -7.01 -3.32 -2.72
C HIS A 77 -7.99 -4.50 -2.75
N GLN A 78 -7.62 -5.62 -3.36
CA GLN A 78 -8.43 -6.84 -3.37
C GLN A 78 -8.53 -7.49 -1.99
N GLU A 79 -7.45 -7.54 -1.22
CA GLU A 79 -7.43 -8.09 0.15
C GLU A 79 -8.18 -7.21 1.17
N ALA A 80 -8.29 -5.90 0.91
CA ALA A 80 -9.02 -4.96 1.77
C ALA A 80 -10.52 -4.87 1.45
N LEU A 81 -10.96 -5.41 0.29
CA LEU A 81 -12.36 -5.44 -0.08
C LEU A 81 -13.04 -6.64 0.60
N PRO A 82 -14.26 -6.46 1.14
CA PRO A 82 -15.03 -7.58 1.63
C PRO A 82 -15.29 -8.56 0.48
N ASP A 83 -15.41 -9.84 0.82
CA ASP A 83 -15.71 -10.88 -0.16
C ASP A 83 -16.99 -10.55 -0.94
N ALA A 84 -16.88 -10.55 -2.27
CA ALA A 84 -17.94 -10.10 -3.15
C ALA A 84 -19.23 -10.92 -2.98
N GLU A 85 -19.11 -12.21 -2.73
CA GLU A 85 -20.25 -13.10 -2.50
C GLU A 85 -20.97 -12.72 -1.21
N THR A 86 -20.23 -12.48 -0.13
CA THR A 86 -20.80 -12.05 1.17
C THR A 86 -21.54 -10.72 1.04
N VAL A 87 -21.00 -9.75 0.32
CA VAL A 87 -21.65 -8.44 0.11
C VAL A 87 -22.95 -8.59 -0.68
N ILE A 88 -22.93 -9.38 -1.76
CA ILE A 88 -24.11 -9.59 -2.59
C ILE A 88 -25.18 -10.39 -1.86
N LEU A 89 -24.81 -11.40 -1.08
CA LEU A 89 -25.75 -12.14 -0.24
C LEU A 89 -26.42 -11.26 0.82
N ASP A 90 -25.68 -10.34 1.44
CA ASP A 90 -26.25 -9.36 2.37
C ASP A 90 -27.26 -8.44 1.69
N TYR A 91 -26.97 -7.99 0.46
CA TYR A 91 -27.92 -7.18 -0.30
C TYR A 91 -29.16 -7.97 -0.74
N ILE A 92 -29.02 -9.24 -1.09
CA ILE A 92 -30.15 -10.13 -1.36
C ILE A 92 -31.03 -10.31 -0.11
N ALA A 93 -30.41 -10.55 1.05
CA ALA A 93 -31.10 -10.70 2.32
C ALA A 93 -31.88 -9.43 2.73
N LYS A 94 -31.35 -8.25 2.35
CA LYS A 94 -32.05 -6.95 2.54
C LYS A 94 -33.20 -6.69 1.53
N GLY A 95 -33.42 -7.61 0.61
CA GLY A 95 -34.52 -7.52 -0.36
C GLY A 95 -34.27 -6.57 -1.54
N LEU A 96 -33.00 -6.19 -1.81
CA LEU A 96 -32.65 -5.35 -2.92
C LEU A 96 -32.81 -6.08 -4.26
N LYS A 97 -33.14 -5.33 -5.32
CA LYS A 97 -33.32 -5.88 -6.67
C LYS A 97 -31.98 -5.97 -7.40
N GLY A 98 -31.86 -6.89 -8.36
CA GLY A 98 -30.63 -7.16 -9.08
C GLY A 98 -29.93 -5.94 -9.68
N LYS A 99 -30.67 -4.96 -10.22
CA LYS A 99 -30.09 -3.70 -10.73
C LYS A 99 -29.51 -2.81 -9.63
N GLU A 100 -30.13 -2.77 -8.47
CA GLU A 100 -29.64 -2.02 -7.31
C GLU A 100 -28.41 -2.70 -6.71
N ILE A 101 -28.44 -4.03 -6.59
CA ILE A 101 -27.32 -4.84 -6.14
C ILE A 101 -26.12 -4.66 -7.05
N SER A 102 -26.30 -4.73 -8.37
CA SER A 102 -25.21 -4.54 -9.34
C SER A 102 -24.54 -3.18 -9.22
N ARG A 103 -25.32 -2.11 -9.00
CA ARG A 103 -24.80 -0.77 -8.83
C ARG A 103 -24.03 -0.62 -7.52
N LEU A 104 -24.66 -1.02 -6.41
CA LEU A 104 -24.06 -0.90 -5.08
C LEU A 104 -22.82 -1.77 -4.92
N ALA A 105 -22.86 -3.01 -5.42
CA ALA A 105 -21.73 -3.92 -5.39
C ALA A 105 -20.57 -3.41 -6.27
N ALA A 106 -20.86 -2.86 -7.45
CA ALA A 106 -19.84 -2.25 -8.29
C ALA A 106 -19.13 -1.08 -7.59
N ASP A 107 -19.90 -0.20 -6.94
CA ASP A 107 -19.35 0.94 -6.21
C ASP A 107 -18.57 0.50 -4.96
N THR A 108 -19.04 -0.51 -4.23
CA THR A 108 -18.40 -1.00 -2.99
C THR A 108 -17.16 -1.85 -3.27
N LEU A 109 -17.20 -2.70 -4.30
CA LEU A 109 -16.17 -3.70 -4.58
C LEU A 109 -15.18 -3.26 -5.67
N GLY A 110 -15.46 -2.16 -6.38
CA GLY A 110 -14.62 -1.71 -7.50
C GLY A 110 -14.66 -2.63 -8.72
N ILE A 111 -15.70 -3.48 -8.85
CA ILE A 111 -15.94 -4.36 -10.00
C ILE A 111 -16.90 -3.72 -11.01
N SER A 112 -17.00 -4.29 -12.21
CA SER A 112 -17.98 -3.81 -13.18
C SER A 112 -19.42 -4.18 -12.77
N LYS A 113 -20.39 -3.40 -13.24
CA LYS A 113 -21.81 -3.70 -13.00
C LYS A 113 -22.25 -5.05 -13.59
N ASN A 114 -21.62 -5.44 -14.70
CA ASN A 114 -21.91 -6.72 -15.34
C ASN A 114 -21.40 -7.88 -14.48
N GLU A 115 -20.18 -7.82 -14.00
CA GLU A 115 -19.61 -8.82 -13.06
C GLU A 115 -20.46 -8.94 -11.79
N ALA A 116 -20.85 -7.82 -11.20
CA ALA A 116 -21.72 -7.80 -10.02
C ALA A 116 -23.09 -8.42 -10.30
N TYR A 117 -23.66 -8.20 -11.50
CA TYR A 117 -24.94 -8.78 -11.88
C TYR A 117 -24.87 -10.28 -12.16
N GLU A 118 -23.82 -10.75 -12.83
CA GLU A 118 -23.57 -12.17 -13.04
C GLU A 118 -23.42 -12.93 -11.72
N LEU A 119 -22.64 -12.35 -10.79
CA LEU A 119 -22.46 -12.90 -9.46
C LEU A 119 -23.80 -12.96 -8.68
N TYR A 120 -24.60 -11.91 -8.77
CA TYR A 120 -25.96 -11.90 -8.19
C TYR A 120 -26.84 -13.02 -8.76
N LEU A 121 -26.85 -13.22 -10.09
CA LEU A 121 -27.66 -14.26 -10.73
C LEU A 121 -27.24 -15.66 -10.27
N ARG A 122 -25.92 -15.90 -10.19
CA ARG A 122 -25.38 -17.17 -9.69
C ARG A 122 -25.81 -17.45 -8.26
N LEU A 123 -25.58 -16.52 -7.36
CA LEU A 123 -25.90 -16.68 -5.94
C LEU A 123 -27.41 -16.80 -5.67
N LYS A 124 -28.23 -16.14 -6.49
CA LYS A 124 -29.69 -16.28 -6.39
C LYS A 124 -30.20 -17.63 -6.90
N ALA A 125 -29.52 -18.24 -7.84
CA ALA A 125 -29.87 -19.58 -8.36
C ALA A 125 -29.54 -20.70 -7.38
N GLU A 126 -28.58 -20.46 -6.48
CA GLU A 126 -28.13 -21.42 -5.46
C GLU A 126 -29.00 -21.39 -4.17
N GLN A 127 -29.91 -20.44 -4.05
CA GLN A 127 -30.87 -20.33 -2.92
C GLN A 127 -32.19 -21.02 -3.25
#